data_2bf85f563e8d711d8286f33a2becb11f
#
_entry.id   2bf85f563e8d711d8286f33a2becb11f
#
_cell.length_a   1.000
_cell.length_b   1.000
_cell.length_c   1.000
_cell.angle_alpha   90.00
_cell.angle_beta   90.00
_cell.angle_gamma   90.00
#
_symmetry.space_group_name_H-M   'P 1'
#
loop_
_entity.id
_entity.type
_entity.pdbx_description
1 polymer ?
#
loop_
_entity_poly.entity_id
_entity_poly.type
_entity_poly.pdbx_seq_one_letter_code
_entity_poly.pdbx_strand_id
1 'polypeptide(L)'
;MTDLIDPIEVHIDHIELSATVSSADCGRRLDQIAAELFSDYSRSRLQLWIKSGELTVDGQQQPPKFKLLGGETIAVSAQLKAEGDWQAEDIPLNIVFEDEHIIVINKPTNFVVHPAAGNREGTLLNALLFHCPQLKSVPRAGIVHRLDKDTTGLMVVAKTLAAHTDLVAQLQARTVSREYESVVSGVMTGGGLVDQPIGRHPKQRVKMAVVRDG
;
A
#
# COMPACT_ATOMS: atom_id res chain seq x y z
N MET A 1 -12.95 11.19 41.53
CA MET A 1 -13.80 10.48 40.56
C MET A 1 -12.94 10.32 39.34
N THR A 2 -12.24 9.19 39.24
CA THR A 2 -11.23 8.92 38.25
C THR A 2 -11.93 8.17 37.13
N ASP A 3 -12.18 8.85 36.01
CA ASP A 3 -12.73 8.20 34.82
C ASP A 3 -11.68 7.21 34.28
N LEU A 4 -11.97 5.94 34.46
CA LEU A 4 -11.27 4.84 33.82
C LEU A 4 -11.57 4.93 32.33
N ILE A 5 -10.57 5.31 31.56
CA ILE A 5 -10.59 5.16 30.11
C ILE A 5 -10.51 3.65 29.86
N ASP A 6 -11.60 3.07 29.38
CA ASP A 6 -11.61 1.69 28.91
C ASP A 6 -10.52 1.49 27.85
N PRO A 7 -9.74 0.41 27.92
CA PRO A 7 -8.76 0.12 26.90
C PRO A 7 -9.48 -0.09 25.57
N ILE A 8 -9.08 0.68 24.55
CA ILE A 8 -9.55 0.50 23.17
C ILE A 8 -9.27 -0.94 22.79
N GLU A 9 -10.33 -1.75 22.68
CA GLU A 9 -10.24 -3.09 22.09
C GLU A 9 -9.72 -2.94 20.67
N VAL A 10 -8.48 -3.32 20.47
CA VAL A 10 -7.89 -3.43 19.13
C VAL A 10 -8.59 -4.62 18.46
N HIS A 11 -9.61 -4.35 17.63
CA HIS A 11 -10.16 -5.36 16.74
C HIS A 11 -9.01 -5.80 15.81
N ILE A 12 -8.44 -6.97 16.12
CA ILE A 12 -7.53 -7.66 15.22
C ILE A 12 -8.44 -8.30 14.18
N ASP A 13 -8.48 -7.71 12.98
CA ASP A 13 -9.25 -8.27 11.88
C ASP A 13 -8.71 -9.66 11.56
N HIS A 14 -9.50 -10.67 11.87
CA HIS A 14 -9.22 -12.05 11.52
C HIS A 14 -9.83 -12.32 10.15
N ILE A 15 -8.99 -12.82 9.23
CA ILE A 15 -9.40 -13.12 7.86
C ILE A 15 -9.60 -14.63 7.74
N GLU A 16 -10.79 -15.02 7.34
CA GLU A 16 -11.15 -16.38 6.98
C GLU A 16 -11.59 -16.43 5.52
N LEU A 17 -10.84 -17.13 4.68
CA LEU A 17 -11.15 -17.33 3.26
C LEU A 17 -11.00 -18.79 2.91
N SER A 18 -11.81 -19.27 1.96
CA SER A 18 -11.69 -20.62 1.41
C SER A 18 -12.11 -20.65 -0.05
N ALA A 19 -11.35 -21.37 -0.87
CA ALA A 19 -11.69 -21.59 -2.28
C ALA A 19 -11.18 -22.96 -2.75
N THR A 20 -11.92 -23.58 -3.67
CA THR A 20 -11.54 -24.85 -4.28
C THR A 20 -10.78 -24.61 -5.59
N VAL A 21 -9.68 -25.29 -5.76
CA VAL A 21 -8.83 -25.22 -6.98
C VAL A 21 -9.54 -25.92 -8.13
N SER A 22 -9.64 -25.26 -9.27
CA SER A 22 -10.20 -25.85 -10.48
C SER A 22 -9.33 -26.99 -11.00
N SER A 23 -9.92 -28.03 -11.56
CA SER A 23 -9.20 -29.09 -12.27
C SER A 23 -8.38 -28.57 -13.47
N ALA A 24 -8.79 -27.45 -14.05
CA ALA A 24 -8.05 -26.76 -15.11
C ALA A 24 -6.72 -26.17 -14.65
N ASP A 25 -6.54 -25.97 -13.33
CA ASP A 25 -5.34 -25.42 -12.73
C ASP A 25 -4.31 -26.46 -12.30
N CYS A 26 -4.53 -27.73 -12.67
CA CYS A 26 -3.58 -28.81 -12.40
C CYS A 26 -2.17 -28.48 -12.91
N GLY A 27 -1.17 -28.69 -12.05
CA GLY A 27 0.25 -28.43 -12.34
C GLY A 27 0.67 -26.96 -12.17
N ARG A 28 -0.26 -26.05 -11.89
CA ARG A 28 0.05 -24.64 -11.60
C ARG A 28 0.54 -24.48 -10.16
N ARG A 29 1.22 -23.39 -9.90
CA ARG A 29 1.83 -23.12 -8.60
C ARG A 29 0.82 -22.53 -7.61
N LEU A 30 0.92 -22.95 -6.34
CA LEU A 30 0.08 -22.44 -5.26
C LEU A 30 0.06 -20.90 -5.18
N ASP A 31 1.22 -20.24 -5.25
CA ASP A 31 1.31 -18.78 -5.13
C ASP A 31 0.67 -18.03 -6.32
N GLN A 32 0.51 -18.69 -7.46
CA GLN A 32 -0.18 -18.12 -8.63
C GLN A 32 -1.69 -18.26 -8.49
N ILE A 33 -2.14 -19.48 -8.18
CA ILE A 33 -3.58 -19.75 -8.03
C ILE A 33 -4.17 -19.02 -6.84
N ALA A 34 -3.46 -18.96 -5.70
CA ALA A 34 -3.90 -18.17 -4.56
C ALA A 34 -4.10 -16.69 -4.92
N ALA A 35 -3.21 -16.10 -5.75
CA ALA A 35 -3.34 -14.71 -6.18
C ALA A 35 -4.52 -14.47 -7.15
N GLU A 36 -4.96 -15.48 -7.87
CA GLU A 36 -6.13 -15.42 -8.74
C GLU A 36 -7.44 -15.62 -7.95
N LEU A 37 -7.43 -16.57 -7.00
CA LEU A 37 -8.62 -16.89 -6.19
C LEU A 37 -8.91 -15.80 -5.13
N PHE A 38 -7.87 -15.20 -4.57
CA PHE A 38 -7.97 -14.18 -3.52
C PHE A 38 -7.42 -12.83 -4.02
N SER A 39 -8.01 -12.32 -5.09
CA SER A 39 -7.56 -11.13 -5.82
C SER A 39 -7.54 -9.84 -4.97
N ASP A 40 -8.28 -9.80 -3.86
CA ASP A 40 -8.29 -8.69 -2.91
C ASP A 40 -6.96 -8.51 -2.16
N TYR A 41 -6.08 -9.51 -2.23
CA TYR A 41 -4.80 -9.52 -1.52
C TYR A 41 -3.62 -9.56 -2.49
N SER A 42 -2.59 -8.76 -2.19
CA SER A 42 -1.39 -8.76 -3.01
C SER A 42 -0.68 -10.12 -2.98
N ARG A 43 -0.06 -10.51 -4.10
CA ARG A 43 0.72 -11.74 -4.19
C ARG A 43 1.80 -11.86 -3.11
N SER A 44 2.40 -10.74 -2.73
CA SER A 44 3.40 -10.71 -1.65
C SER A 44 2.79 -11.06 -0.29
N ARG A 45 1.59 -10.57 0.01
CA ARG A 45 0.84 -10.90 1.22
C ARG A 45 0.48 -12.39 1.25
N LEU A 46 -0.06 -12.91 0.16
CA LEU A 46 -0.42 -14.33 0.04
C LEU A 46 0.81 -15.24 0.18
N GLN A 47 1.96 -14.86 -0.40
CA GLN A 47 3.21 -15.59 -0.20
C GLN A 47 3.71 -15.57 1.26
N LEU A 48 3.46 -14.46 1.98
CA LEU A 48 3.75 -14.39 3.41
C LEU A 48 2.88 -15.40 4.16
N TRP A 49 1.58 -15.42 3.94
CA TRP A 49 0.64 -16.35 4.57
C TRP A 49 0.92 -17.82 4.25
N ILE A 50 1.34 -18.13 3.02
CA ILE A 50 1.80 -19.48 2.66
C ILE A 50 3.03 -19.87 3.50
N LYS A 51 4.00 -18.97 3.67
CA LYS A 51 5.23 -19.26 4.42
C LYS A 51 5.01 -19.34 5.92
N SER A 52 4.09 -18.56 6.47
CA SER A 52 3.74 -18.58 7.90
C SER A 52 2.79 -19.72 8.28
N GLY A 53 2.15 -20.38 7.28
CA GLY A 53 1.15 -21.42 7.52
C GLY A 53 -0.26 -20.89 7.74
N GLU A 54 -0.47 -19.58 7.59
CA GLU A 54 -1.79 -18.93 7.63
C GLU A 54 -2.61 -19.22 6.35
N LEU A 55 -1.95 -19.62 5.25
CA LEU A 55 -2.58 -20.17 4.06
C LEU A 55 -2.17 -21.65 3.90
N THR A 56 -3.17 -22.51 3.82
CA THR A 56 -3.00 -23.98 3.75
C THR A 56 -3.69 -24.56 2.51
N VAL A 57 -3.25 -25.76 2.13
CA VAL A 57 -3.88 -26.60 1.09
C VAL A 57 -4.35 -27.87 1.77
N ASP A 58 -5.65 -28.15 1.74
CA ASP A 58 -6.29 -29.27 2.46
C ASP A 58 -5.87 -29.35 3.95
N GLY A 59 -5.76 -28.17 4.60
CA GLY A 59 -5.34 -28.04 6.00
C GLY A 59 -3.85 -28.22 6.25
N GLN A 60 -3.02 -28.38 5.21
CA GLN A 60 -1.57 -28.57 5.35
C GLN A 60 -0.79 -27.36 4.77
N GLN A 61 0.26 -26.96 5.48
CA GLN A 61 1.18 -25.94 4.98
C GLN A 61 2.00 -26.51 3.81
N GLN A 62 2.07 -25.77 2.71
CA GLN A 62 2.82 -26.13 1.52
C GLN A 62 3.77 -24.99 1.11
N PRO A 63 4.86 -25.26 0.39
CA PRO A 63 5.73 -24.19 -0.11
C PRO A 63 5.03 -23.38 -1.24
N PRO A 64 5.37 -22.08 -1.43
CA PRO A 64 4.75 -21.26 -2.47
C PRO A 64 4.83 -21.82 -3.89
N LYS A 65 5.82 -22.64 -4.17
CA LYS A 65 6.03 -23.30 -5.47
C LYS A 65 5.36 -24.67 -5.58
N PHE A 66 4.59 -25.08 -4.58
CA PHE A 66 3.85 -26.33 -4.60
C PHE A 66 2.96 -26.41 -5.84
N LYS A 67 2.92 -27.59 -6.47
CA LYS A 67 2.11 -27.83 -7.68
C LYS A 67 0.77 -28.44 -7.27
N LEU A 68 -0.30 -27.72 -7.58
CA LEU A 68 -1.67 -28.15 -7.30
C LEU A 68 -2.09 -29.25 -8.29
N LEU A 69 -2.94 -30.16 -7.86
CA LEU A 69 -3.46 -31.28 -8.67
C LEU A 69 -4.85 -30.99 -9.23
N GLY A 70 -5.57 -30.01 -8.65
CA GLY A 70 -6.96 -29.69 -8.93
C GLY A 70 -7.91 -30.43 -8.00
N GLY A 71 -8.85 -29.69 -7.43
CA GLY A 71 -9.82 -30.19 -6.44
C GLY A 71 -9.44 -29.93 -5.00
N GLU A 72 -8.20 -29.51 -4.70
CA GLU A 72 -7.79 -29.14 -3.35
C GLU A 72 -8.52 -27.89 -2.86
N THR A 73 -8.66 -27.78 -1.55
CA THR A 73 -9.16 -26.57 -0.89
C THR A 73 -8.00 -25.71 -0.40
N ILE A 74 -7.90 -24.49 -0.89
CA ILE A 74 -7.01 -23.47 -0.34
C ILE A 74 -7.80 -22.70 0.71
N ALA A 75 -7.30 -22.65 1.95
CA ALA A 75 -7.89 -21.92 3.05
C ALA A 75 -6.90 -20.92 3.63
N VAL A 76 -7.37 -19.72 3.96
CA VAL A 76 -6.63 -18.67 4.69
C VAL A 76 -7.29 -18.48 6.04
N SER A 77 -6.48 -18.56 7.10
CA SER A 77 -6.87 -18.17 8.45
C SER A 77 -5.73 -17.29 8.99
N ALA A 78 -5.88 -15.98 8.85
CA ALA A 78 -4.81 -15.02 9.10
C ALA A 78 -5.24 -13.87 10.00
N GLN A 79 -4.34 -13.48 10.91
CA GLN A 79 -4.48 -12.23 11.65
C GLN A 79 -3.71 -11.12 10.91
N LEU A 80 -4.40 -10.01 10.67
CA LEU A 80 -3.75 -8.82 10.14
C LEU A 80 -2.87 -8.21 11.23
N LYS A 81 -1.57 -8.49 11.18
CA LYS A 81 -0.59 -7.87 12.08
C LYS A 81 -0.31 -6.45 11.61
N ALA A 82 -0.25 -5.52 12.56
CA ALA A 82 0.18 -4.15 12.29
C ALA A 82 1.57 -4.14 11.62
N GLU A 83 1.72 -3.39 10.54
CA GLU A 83 3.02 -3.16 9.91
C GLU A 83 3.71 -1.98 10.60
N GLY A 84 4.75 -2.28 11.39
CA GLY A 84 5.58 -1.28 12.04
C GLY A 84 5.03 -0.79 13.39
N ASP A 85 5.92 -0.22 14.17
CA ASP A 85 5.61 0.37 15.49
C ASP A 85 5.47 1.90 15.34
N TRP A 86 4.50 2.30 14.49
CA TRP A 86 4.21 3.72 14.27
C TRP A 86 3.17 4.22 15.26
N GLN A 87 3.44 5.39 15.83
CA GLN A 87 2.53 6.03 16.78
C GLN A 87 1.47 6.85 16.04
N ALA A 88 0.24 6.80 16.52
CA ALA A 88 -0.81 7.68 16.06
C ALA A 88 -0.61 9.08 16.66
N GLU A 89 -0.74 10.14 15.86
CA GLU A 89 -0.57 11.53 16.31
C GLU A 89 -1.74 12.39 15.83
N ASP A 90 -2.27 13.22 16.73
CA ASP A 90 -3.35 14.18 16.44
C ASP A 90 -2.82 15.35 15.59
N ILE A 91 -2.69 15.10 14.31
CA ILE A 91 -2.26 16.08 13.31
C ILE A 91 -3.43 16.33 12.35
N PRO A 92 -3.86 17.58 12.19
CA PRO A 92 -4.98 17.91 11.30
C PRO A 92 -4.74 17.48 9.86
N LEU A 93 -5.71 16.78 9.27
CA LEU A 93 -5.71 16.38 7.86
C LEU A 93 -6.70 17.25 7.05
N ASN A 94 -6.25 17.73 5.91
CA ASN A 94 -7.14 18.37 4.94
C ASN A 94 -7.76 17.28 4.04
N ILE A 95 -8.86 16.65 4.52
CA ILE A 95 -9.57 15.60 3.82
C ILE A 95 -10.50 16.23 2.79
N VAL A 96 -10.33 15.85 1.52
CA VAL A 96 -11.14 16.31 0.37
C VAL A 96 -12.30 15.37 0.09
N PHE A 97 -12.07 14.08 0.30
CA PHE A 97 -13.06 13.03 0.12
C PHE A 97 -12.73 11.84 1.03
N GLU A 98 -13.75 11.19 1.56
CA GLU A 98 -13.61 9.96 2.32
C GLU A 98 -14.85 9.09 2.15
N ASP A 99 -14.64 7.79 1.95
CA ASP A 99 -15.67 6.76 1.98
C ASP A 99 -15.22 5.53 2.79
N GLU A 100 -15.85 4.37 2.58
CA GLU A 100 -15.49 3.12 3.26
C GLU A 100 -14.16 2.53 2.77
N HIS A 101 -13.69 2.91 1.58
CA HIS A 101 -12.57 2.30 0.89
C HIS A 101 -11.34 3.18 0.78
N ILE A 102 -11.52 4.49 0.64
CA ILE A 102 -10.43 5.44 0.41
C ILE A 102 -10.57 6.72 1.22
N ILE A 103 -9.44 7.39 1.43
CA ILE A 103 -9.36 8.78 1.87
C ILE A 103 -8.57 9.56 0.82
N VAL A 104 -9.06 10.71 0.39
CA VAL A 104 -8.33 11.66 -0.45
C VAL A 104 -7.97 12.88 0.39
N ILE A 105 -6.70 13.18 0.47
CA ILE A 105 -6.15 14.30 1.26
C ILE A 105 -5.48 15.33 0.34
N ASN A 106 -5.62 16.61 0.67
CA ASN A 106 -4.80 17.66 0.10
C ASN A 106 -3.60 17.91 1.02
N LYS A 107 -2.45 17.31 0.68
CA LYS A 107 -1.23 17.39 1.49
C LYS A 107 -0.67 18.81 1.48
N PRO A 108 -0.45 19.45 2.64
CA PRO A 108 0.22 20.74 2.70
C PRO A 108 1.73 20.62 2.41
N THR A 109 2.36 21.78 2.18
CA THR A 109 3.84 21.87 2.16
C THR A 109 4.45 21.54 3.53
N ASN A 110 5.74 21.26 3.58
CA ASN A 110 6.49 20.93 4.80
C ASN A 110 5.94 19.71 5.58
N PHE A 111 5.27 18.79 4.90
CA PHE A 111 4.65 17.62 5.52
C PHE A 111 5.20 16.32 4.89
N VAL A 112 5.92 15.55 5.71
CA VAL A 112 6.50 14.27 5.29
C VAL A 112 5.43 13.19 5.24
N VAL A 113 5.43 12.37 4.20
CA VAL A 113 4.40 11.35 3.99
C VAL A 113 4.62 10.13 4.90
N HIS A 114 5.85 9.63 4.98
CA HIS A 114 6.14 8.37 5.65
C HIS A 114 7.37 8.49 6.56
N PRO A 115 7.36 7.91 7.75
CA PRO A 115 8.52 7.90 8.63
C PRO A 115 9.78 7.38 7.94
N ALA A 116 10.89 8.10 8.14
CA ALA A 116 12.20 7.77 7.60
C ALA A 116 13.30 8.17 8.58
N ALA A 117 14.55 7.84 8.26
CA ALA A 117 15.69 8.31 9.05
C ALA A 117 15.67 9.85 9.13
N GLY A 118 15.57 10.39 10.35
CA GLY A 118 15.47 11.83 10.62
C GLY A 118 14.05 12.39 10.78
N ASN A 119 13.01 11.63 10.44
CA ASN A 119 11.59 12.01 10.63
C ASN A 119 10.80 10.76 11.01
N ARG A 120 10.81 10.39 12.28
CA ARG A 120 10.08 9.21 12.79
C ARG A 120 8.64 9.52 13.18
N GLU A 121 8.36 10.77 13.47
CA GLU A 121 7.12 11.33 14.00
C GLU A 121 6.70 12.54 13.17
N GLY A 122 5.50 13.05 13.38
CA GLY A 122 4.98 14.23 12.67
C GLY A 122 4.74 13.99 11.20
N THR A 123 4.41 12.77 10.77
CA THR A 123 4.21 12.43 9.37
C THR A 123 2.74 12.22 9.03
N LEU A 124 2.43 12.22 7.74
CA LEU A 124 1.10 11.89 7.26
C LEU A 124 0.63 10.52 7.74
N LEU A 125 1.54 9.54 7.80
CA LEU A 125 1.23 8.20 8.33
C LEU A 125 0.76 8.27 9.78
N ASN A 126 1.43 9.05 10.64
CA ASN A 126 1.04 9.20 12.04
C ASN A 126 -0.34 9.85 12.17
N ALA A 127 -0.62 10.88 11.37
CA ALA A 127 -1.93 11.54 11.31
C ALA A 127 -3.04 10.59 10.83
N LEU A 128 -2.77 9.79 9.81
CA LEU A 128 -3.70 8.80 9.27
C LEU A 128 -4.04 7.72 10.31
N LEU A 129 -3.06 7.25 11.07
CA LEU A 129 -3.29 6.26 12.14
C LEU A 129 -4.15 6.82 13.28
N PHE A 130 -4.06 8.13 13.54
CA PHE A 130 -4.93 8.80 14.52
C PHE A 130 -6.35 8.95 13.99
N HIS A 131 -6.50 9.42 12.75
CA HIS A 131 -7.80 9.62 12.10
C HIS A 131 -8.55 8.30 11.88
N CYS A 132 -7.83 7.24 11.49
CA CYS A 132 -8.39 5.97 11.07
C CYS A 132 -7.53 4.80 11.62
N PRO A 133 -7.73 4.39 12.90
CA PRO A 133 -6.89 3.40 13.59
C PRO A 133 -6.79 2.04 12.90
N GLN A 134 -7.83 1.63 12.15
CA GLN A 134 -7.82 0.39 11.38
C GLN A 134 -6.74 0.34 10.29
N LEU A 135 -6.19 1.48 9.89
CA LEU A 135 -5.07 1.53 8.93
C LEU A 135 -3.80 0.84 9.43
N LYS A 136 -3.69 0.52 10.72
CA LYS A 136 -2.59 -0.31 11.24
C LYS A 136 -2.48 -1.67 10.57
N SER A 137 -3.60 -2.24 10.10
CA SER A 137 -3.66 -3.52 9.41
C SER A 137 -3.42 -3.43 7.89
N VAL A 138 -3.44 -2.22 7.34
CA VAL A 138 -3.20 -1.98 5.91
C VAL A 138 -1.72 -1.63 5.68
N PRO A 139 -1.05 -2.21 4.65
CA PRO A 139 0.34 -1.93 4.37
C PRO A 139 0.62 -0.42 4.30
N ARG A 140 1.67 0.04 5.02
CA ARG A 140 2.04 1.46 5.10
C ARG A 140 0.90 2.39 5.50
N ALA A 141 0.00 1.95 6.36
CA ALA A 141 -1.22 2.68 6.72
C ALA A 141 -2.03 3.14 5.49
N GLY A 142 -2.13 2.28 4.47
CA GLY A 142 -2.89 2.55 3.25
C GLY A 142 -2.21 3.46 2.24
N ILE A 143 -1.00 3.95 2.50
CA ILE A 143 -0.28 4.86 1.60
C ILE A 143 0.27 4.08 0.39
N VAL A 144 -0.29 4.33 -0.80
CA VAL A 144 0.06 3.65 -2.05
C VAL A 144 1.01 4.46 -2.95
N HIS A 145 1.10 5.77 -2.73
CA HIS A 145 2.03 6.67 -3.41
C HIS A 145 2.49 7.79 -2.48
N ARG A 146 3.42 8.61 -2.92
CA ARG A 146 3.92 9.71 -2.10
C ARG A 146 4.17 10.98 -2.90
N LEU A 147 4.09 12.10 -2.21
CA LEU A 147 4.61 13.40 -2.62
C LEU A 147 5.85 13.72 -1.78
N ASP A 148 6.74 14.55 -2.29
CA ASP A 148 7.87 15.04 -1.50
C ASP A 148 7.38 16.01 -0.39
N LYS A 149 8.23 16.27 0.60
CA LYS A 149 7.90 17.08 1.78
C LYS A 149 7.25 18.42 1.41
N ASP A 150 7.84 19.10 0.44
CA ASP A 150 7.43 20.45 0.04
C ASP A 150 6.47 20.49 -1.17
N THR A 151 6.18 19.33 -1.78
CA THR A 151 5.15 19.20 -2.80
C THR A 151 3.77 19.15 -2.14
N THR A 152 2.86 20.01 -2.59
CA THR A 152 1.46 20.04 -2.14
C THR A 152 0.56 19.29 -3.11
N GLY A 153 -0.66 18.98 -2.70
CA GLY A 153 -1.69 18.46 -3.60
C GLY A 153 -2.29 17.13 -3.15
N LEU A 154 -3.07 16.54 -4.04
CA LEU A 154 -3.92 15.41 -3.72
C LEU A 154 -3.13 14.10 -3.57
N MET A 155 -3.49 13.37 -2.53
CA MET A 155 -3.03 12.00 -2.29
C MET A 155 -4.22 11.11 -1.97
N VAL A 156 -4.24 9.89 -2.54
CA VAL A 156 -5.20 8.86 -2.20
C VAL A 156 -4.57 7.85 -1.25
N VAL A 157 -5.34 7.44 -0.25
CA VAL A 157 -4.97 6.47 0.78
C VAL A 157 -6.05 5.39 0.81
N ALA A 158 -5.65 4.13 0.81
CA ALA A 158 -6.55 2.99 0.90
C ALA A 158 -6.94 2.71 2.36
N LYS A 159 -8.23 2.55 2.66
CA LYS A 159 -8.71 2.15 4.00
C LYS A 159 -8.77 0.64 4.18
N THR A 160 -8.80 -0.12 3.10
CA THR A 160 -8.91 -1.58 3.10
C THR A 160 -7.80 -2.24 2.28
N LEU A 161 -7.53 -3.52 2.53
CA LEU A 161 -6.55 -4.29 1.75
C LEU A 161 -6.98 -4.43 0.28
N ALA A 162 -8.27 -4.60 0.01
CA ALA A 162 -8.81 -4.66 -1.35
C ALA A 162 -8.55 -3.35 -2.11
N ALA A 163 -8.90 -2.21 -1.52
CA ALA A 163 -8.63 -0.90 -2.10
C ALA A 163 -7.13 -0.65 -2.29
N HIS A 164 -6.29 -1.09 -1.32
CA HIS A 164 -4.83 -0.98 -1.43
C HIS A 164 -4.29 -1.76 -2.63
N THR A 165 -4.75 -3.00 -2.82
CA THR A 165 -4.30 -3.86 -3.93
C THR A 165 -4.74 -3.28 -5.27
N ASP A 166 -5.99 -2.82 -5.37
CA ASP A 166 -6.53 -2.22 -6.59
C ASP A 166 -5.80 -0.92 -6.95
N LEU A 167 -5.63 0.00 -6.00
CA LEU A 167 -4.91 1.26 -6.25
C LEU A 167 -3.44 1.03 -6.64
N VAL A 168 -2.76 0.05 -6.05
CA VAL A 168 -1.40 -0.33 -6.45
C VAL A 168 -1.39 -0.85 -7.89
N ALA A 169 -2.37 -1.69 -8.28
CA ALA A 169 -2.49 -2.18 -9.65
C ALA A 169 -2.72 -1.04 -10.64
N GLN A 170 -3.61 -0.10 -10.33
CA GLN A 170 -3.88 1.08 -11.14
C GLN A 170 -2.63 1.98 -11.30
N LEU A 171 -1.88 2.20 -10.22
CA LEU A 171 -0.63 2.98 -10.25
C LEU A 171 0.45 2.30 -11.10
N GLN A 172 0.56 0.96 -11.03
CA GLN A 172 1.48 0.17 -11.87
C GLN A 172 1.08 0.21 -13.35
N ALA A 173 -0.21 0.09 -13.64
CA ALA A 173 -0.76 0.21 -14.99
C ALA A 173 -0.75 1.66 -15.53
N ARG A 174 -0.40 2.65 -14.70
CA ARG A 174 -0.42 4.09 -15.00
C ARG A 174 -1.81 4.60 -15.41
N THR A 175 -2.88 4.00 -14.94
CA THR A 175 -4.26 4.45 -15.16
C THR A 175 -4.66 5.58 -14.22
N VAL A 176 -3.97 5.73 -13.09
CA VAL A 176 -4.08 6.91 -12.23
C VAL A 176 -3.27 8.05 -12.84
N SER A 177 -3.94 9.05 -13.41
CA SER A 177 -3.30 10.25 -13.94
C SER A 177 -2.74 11.10 -12.81
N ARG A 178 -1.53 11.64 -13.01
CA ARG A 178 -0.85 12.51 -12.06
C ARG A 178 -0.35 13.75 -12.78
N GLU A 179 -1.02 14.86 -12.54
CA GLU A 179 -0.69 16.15 -13.13
C GLU A 179 -0.09 17.06 -12.05
N TYR A 180 0.95 17.80 -12.41
CA TYR A 180 1.66 18.70 -11.51
C TYR A 180 1.88 20.05 -12.17
N GLU A 181 1.73 21.09 -11.37
CA GLU A 181 2.15 22.43 -11.74
C GLU A 181 3.40 22.83 -10.96
N SER A 182 4.32 23.54 -11.58
CA SER A 182 5.54 24.00 -10.93
C SER A 182 5.98 25.37 -11.44
N VAL A 183 6.59 26.13 -10.55
CA VAL A 183 7.27 27.39 -10.91
C VAL A 183 8.76 27.06 -11.06
N VAL A 184 9.31 27.42 -12.21
CA VAL A 184 10.72 27.17 -12.55
C VAL A 184 11.52 28.49 -12.54
N SER A 185 12.83 28.40 -12.30
CA SER A 185 13.73 29.55 -12.43
C SER A 185 13.99 29.88 -13.88
N GLY A 186 13.97 31.18 -14.21
CA GLY A 186 14.24 31.70 -15.55
C GLY A 186 12.96 32.12 -16.26
N VAL A 187 13.13 32.68 -17.43
CA VAL A 187 12.05 33.14 -18.29
C VAL A 187 11.90 32.18 -19.47
N MET A 188 10.75 31.55 -19.57
CA MET A 188 10.40 30.75 -20.73
C MET A 188 9.90 31.67 -21.84
N THR A 189 10.57 31.66 -22.99
CA THR A 189 10.21 32.47 -24.14
C THR A 189 9.12 31.85 -25.02
N GLY A 190 8.70 30.64 -24.74
CA GLY A 190 7.62 29.93 -25.42
C GLY A 190 7.25 28.64 -24.70
N GLY A 191 6.11 28.06 -25.06
CA GLY A 191 5.68 26.74 -24.58
C GLY A 191 6.36 25.62 -25.38
N GLY A 192 6.41 24.42 -24.80
CA GLY A 192 6.95 23.23 -25.44
C GLY A 192 6.68 21.99 -24.65
N LEU A 193 6.88 20.82 -25.27
CA LEU A 193 6.84 19.51 -24.63
C LEU A 193 8.27 19.01 -24.39
N VAL A 194 8.56 18.57 -23.18
CA VAL A 194 9.78 17.85 -22.83
C VAL A 194 9.40 16.45 -22.39
N ASP A 195 9.58 15.49 -23.29
CA ASP A 195 9.33 14.06 -23.05
C ASP A 195 10.68 13.32 -23.10
N GLN A 196 11.34 13.24 -21.93
CA GLN A 196 12.65 12.64 -21.79
C GLN A 196 12.66 11.66 -20.62
N PRO A 197 13.29 10.47 -20.75
CA PRO A 197 13.40 9.51 -19.67
C PRO A 197 14.26 10.08 -18.54
N ILE A 198 13.72 10.07 -17.33
CA ILE A 198 14.39 10.57 -16.12
C ILE A 198 14.73 9.40 -15.21
N GLY A 199 16.00 9.32 -14.82
CA GLY A 199 16.49 8.32 -13.89
C GLY A 199 17.52 8.89 -12.91
N ARG A 200 18.11 8.04 -12.09
CA ARG A 200 19.19 8.44 -11.17
C ARG A 200 20.43 8.84 -11.96
N HIS A 201 21.00 9.99 -11.61
CA HIS A 201 22.25 10.45 -12.23
C HIS A 201 23.36 9.40 -12.07
N PRO A 202 24.05 8.96 -13.15
CA PRO A 202 24.96 7.82 -13.12
C PRO A 202 26.14 7.96 -12.15
N LYS A 203 26.61 9.19 -11.90
CA LYS A 203 27.74 9.46 -10.97
C LYS A 203 27.30 10.06 -9.64
N GLN A 204 26.21 10.80 -9.59
CA GLN A 204 25.72 11.51 -8.38
C GLN A 204 24.30 11.03 -8.04
N ARG A 205 24.20 9.87 -7.40
CA ARG A 205 22.93 9.16 -7.16
C ARG A 205 21.87 9.94 -6.35
N VAL A 206 22.26 11.03 -5.71
CA VAL A 206 21.32 11.95 -5.03
C VAL A 206 20.57 12.86 -6.00
N LYS A 207 21.04 12.97 -7.25
CA LYS A 207 20.42 13.79 -8.31
C LYS A 207 19.66 12.93 -9.30
N MET A 208 18.66 13.54 -9.93
CA MET A 208 17.99 13.00 -11.11
C MET A 208 18.61 13.61 -12.37
N ALA A 209 18.56 12.90 -13.47
CA ALA A 209 19.05 13.35 -14.77
C ALA A 209 18.25 12.69 -15.90
N VAL A 210 18.30 13.27 -17.06
CA VAL A 210 17.87 12.57 -18.30
C VAL A 210 18.87 11.44 -18.56
N VAL A 211 18.38 10.21 -18.64
CA VAL A 211 19.17 8.99 -18.91
C VAL A 211 18.54 8.20 -20.04
N ARG A 212 19.37 7.61 -20.92
CA ARG A 212 18.85 6.90 -22.10
C ARG A 212 18.12 5.60 -21.76
N ASP A 213 18.42 5.01 -20.58
CA ASP A 213 17.87 3.74 -20.10
C ASP A 213 17.21 3.94 -18.72
N GLY A 214 16.26 4.86 -18.62
CA GLY A 214 15.53 5.24 -17.39
C GLY A 214 14.23 4.47 -17.20
#